data_c1bd2b966b44a09d59a59b902032b918
#
_entry.id   c1bd2b966b44a09d59a59b902032b918
#
_cell.length_a   1.000
_cell.length_b   1.000
_cell.length_c   1.000
_cell.angle_alpha   90.00
_cell.angle_beta   90.00
_cell.angle_gamma   90.00
#
_symmetry.space_group_name_H-M   'P 1'
#
loop_
_entity.id
_entity.type
_entity.pdbx_description
1 polymer ?
#
loop_
_entity_poly.entity_id
_entity_poly.type
_entity_poly.pdbx_seq_one_letter_code
_entity_poly.pdbx_strand_id
1 'polypeptide(L)'
;MTAQELFEDAREASRELYRHDLKYNAMERRALSLGGASESKVASGSIRDRMATVDSMIDFEAMMGPKVARWCATIDRAYSILYGEDWDSGIACELSMSHAEVLECIYLQRMSLPQTAAKVHWGINRVCELRREAFAYLDRRWRQQA
;
A
#
# COMPACT_ATOMS: atom_id res chain seq x y z
N MET A 1 8.57 -4.72 19.07
CA MET A 1 8.34 -4.89 17.62
C MET A 1 9.67 -4.90 16.89
N THR A 2 9.91 -5.91 16.08
CA THR A 2 11.09 -6.00 15.21
C THR A 2 10.86 -5.22 13.91
N ALA A 3 11.95 -4.92 13.21
CA ALA A 3 11.85 -4.28 11.89
C ALA A 3 11.06 -5.15 10.90
N GLN A 4 11.28 -6.45 10.93
CA GLN A 4 10.54 -7.37 10.07
C GLN A 4 9.04 -7.30 10.33
N GLU A 5 8.61 -7.35 11.58
CA GLU A 5 7.18 -7.24 11.96
C GLU A 5 6.55 -5.95 11.46
N LEU A 6 7.26 -4.82 11.59
CA LEU A 6 6.77 -3.54 11.11
C LEU A 6 6.57 -3.54 9.58
N PHE A 7 7.51 -4.10 8.84
CA PHE A 7 7.41 -4.19 7.38
C PHE A 7 6.38 -5.23 6.92
N GLU A 8 6.17 -6.30 7.66
CA GLU A 8 5.08 -7.25 7.40
C GLU A 8 3.71 -6.60 7.63
N ASP A 9 3.55 -5.80 8.68
CA ASP A 9 2.34 -4.99 8.90
C ASP A 9 2.11 -3.99 7.77
N ALA A 10 3.17 -3.34 7.30
CA ALA A 10 3.09 -2.42 6.17
C ALA A 10 2.69 -3.14 4.87
N ARG A 11 3.18 -4.35 4.65
CA ARG A 11 2.79 -5.19 3.51
C ARG A 11 1.31 -5.54 3.57
N GLU A 12 0.83 -5.95 4.74
CA GLU A 12 -0.59 -6.25 4.92
C GLU A 12 -1.46 -5.01 4.74
N ALA A 13 -1.07 -3.87 5.31
CA ALA A 13 -1.75 -2.59 5.11
C ALA A 13 -1.81 -2.20 3.63
N SER A 14 -0.71 -2.37 2.89
CA SER A 14 -0.65 -2.12 1.46
C SER A 14 -1.58 -3.05 0.66
N ARG A 15 -1.66 -4.32 1.06
CA ARG A 15 -2.56 -5.30 0.44
C ARG A 15 -4.03 -4.94 0.69
N GLU A 16 -4.38 -4.59 1.91
CA GLU A 16 -5.75 -4.21 2.27
C GLU A 16 -6.17 -2.90 1.59
N LEU A 17 -5.27 -1.93 1.51
CA LEU A 17 -5.52 -0.68 0.79
C LEU A 17 -5.77 -0.92 -0.70
N TYR A 18 -4.99 -1.79 -1.32
CA TYR A 18 -5.19 -2.18 -2.72
C TYR A 18 -6.56 -2.84 -2.95
N ARG A 19 -6.97 -3.76 -2.07
CA ARG A 19 -8.28 -4.39 -2.12
C ARG A 19 -9.41 -3.38 -1.96
N HIS A 20 -9.25 -2.43 -1.02
CA HIS A 20 -10.18 -1.33 -0.81
C HIS A 20 -10.34 -0.49 -2.09
N ASP A 21 -9.24 -0.10 -2.72
CA ASP A 21 -9.24 0.72 -3.93
C ASP A 21 -9.91 0.00 -5.10
N LEU A 22 -9.65 -1.30 -5.26
CA LEU A 22 -10.33 -2.11 -6.28
C LEU A 22 -11.85 -2.14 -6.06
N LYS A 23 -12.28 -2.31 -4.83
CA LYS A 23 -13.70 -2.37 -4.48
C LYS A 23 -14.37 -1.02 -4.67
N TYR A 24 -13.75 0.06 -4.21
CA TYR A 24 -14.25 1.42 -4.40
C TYR A 24 -14.36 1.78 -5.88
N ASN A 25 -13.33 1.50 -6.67
CA ASN A 25 -13.32 1.76 -8.11
C ASN A 25 -14.38 0.95 -8.85
N ALA A 26 -14.67 -0.28 -8.41
CA ALA A 26 -15.75 -1.08 -8.97
C ALA A 26 -17.12 -0.46 -8.68
N MET A 27 -17.34 0.04 -7.47
CA MET A 27 -18.57 0.75 -7.09
C MET A 27 -18.73 2.03 -7.89
N GLU A 28 -17.66 2.82 -8.05
CA GLU A 28 -17.64 4.05 -8.82
C GLU A 28 -17.98 3.80 -10.28
N ARG A 29 -17.36 2.81 -10.91
CA ARG A 29 -17.67 2.42 -12.30
C ARG A 29 -19.14 1.99 -12.46
N ARG A 30 -19.69 1.26 -11.50
CA ARG A 30 -21.09 0.88 -11.49
C ARG A 30 -22.02 2.10 -11.43
N ALA A 31 -21.71 3.06 -10.56
CA ALA A 31 -22.48 4.30 -10.46
C ALA A 31 -22.45 5.10 -11.76
N LEU A 32 -21.26 5.21 -12.39
CA LEU A 32 -21.10 5.92 -13.67
C LEU A 32 -21.80 5.20 -14.82
N SER A 33 -21.78 3.87 -14.89
CA SER A 33 -22.45 3.12 -15.94
C SER A 33 -23.98 3.22 -15.84
N LEU A 34 -24.55 3.28 -14.63
CA LEU A 34 -25.97 3.52 -14.41
C LEU A 34 -26.39 4.95 -14.79
N GLY A 35 -25.48 5.92 -14.70
CA GLY A 35 -25.68 7.30 -15.14
C GLY A 35 -25.52 7.53 -16.64
N GLY A 36 -24.83 6.62 -17.34
CA GLY A 36 -24.56 6.68 -18.78
C GLY A 36 -25.55 5.91 -19.66
N ALA A 37 -26.57 5.27 -19.06
CA ALA A 37 -27.59 4.57 -19.80
C ALA A 37 -28.39 5.55 -20.68
N SER A 38 -28.41 5.24 -21.98
CA SER A 38 -28.92 6.08 -23.06
C SER A 38 -30.24 6.78 -22.77
N GLU A 39 -30.39 7.97 -23.37
CA GLU A 39 -31.49 8.90 -23.25
C GLU A 39 -32.90 8.31 -23.53
N SER A 40 -33.04 7.11 -24.06
CA SER A 40 -34.29 6.61 -24.59
C SER A 40 -35.19 5.88 -23.60
N LYS A 41 -34.77 5.58 -22.39
CA LYS A 41 -35.61 4.98 -21.34
C LYS A 41 -35.13 5.34 -19.95
N VAL A 42 -35.45 6.49 -19.47
CA VAL A 42 -35.37 6.78 -18.04
C VAL A 42 -36.55 6.04 -17.37
N ALA A 43 -36.40 4.76 -17.17
CA ALA A 43 -37.25 4.08 -16.20
C ALA A 43 -36.88 4.60 -14.82
N SER A 44 -37.84 4.95 -14.00
CA SER A 44 -37.65 5.39 -12.61
C SER A 44 -36.77 4.43 -11.79
N GLY A 45 -36.63 3.16 -12.23
CA GLY A 45 -35.77 2.15 -11.66
C GLY A 45 -34.29 2.43 -11.79
N SER A 46 -33.78 3.03 -12.90
CA SER A 46 -32.36 3.29 -13.10
C SER A 46 -31.84 4.43 -12.23
N ILE A 47 -32.68 5.41 -11.92
CA ILE A 47 -32.34 6.51 -11.00
C ILE A 47 -32.26 5.99 -9.57
N ARG A 48 -33.18 5.14 -9.15
CA ARG A 48 -33.13 4.48 -7.84
C ARG A 48 -31.89 3.63 -7.67
N ASP A 49 -31.52 2.83 -8.68
CA ASP A 49 -30.34 1.97 -8.64
C ASP A 49 -29.05 2.79 -8.55
N ARG A 50 -29.01 3.92 -9.28
CA ARG A 50 -27.87 4.85 -9.19
C ARG A 50 -27.76 5.49 -7.81
N MET A 51 -28.86 5.98 -7.24
CA MET A 51 -28.88 6.58 -5.91
C MET A 51 -28.52 5.55 -4.84
N ALA A 52 -29.05 4.33 -4.93
CA ALA A 52 -28.68 3.25 -4.02
C ALA A 52 -27.19 2.90 -4.09
N THR A 53 -26.61 2.92 -5.29
CA THR A 53 -25.17 2.69 -5.46
C THR A 53 -24.34 3.83 -4.86
N VAL A 54 -24.73 5.08 -5.06
CA VAL A 54 -24.07 6.25 -4.46
C VAL A 54 -24.18 6.21 -2.94
N ASP A 55 -25.35 5.90 -2.39
CA ASP A 55 -25.53 5.74 -0.94
C ASP A 55 -24.66 4.63 -0.38
N SER A 56 -24.52 3.50 -1.08
CA SER A 56 -23.63 2.41 -0.71
C SER A 56 -22.16 2.83 -0.70
N MET A 57 -21.75 3.68 -1.65
CA MET A 57 -20.39 4.23 -1.69
C MET A 57 -20.12 5.14 -0.49
N ILE A 58 -21.07 6.01 -0.14
CA ILE A 58 -20.96 6.91 1.03
C ILE A 58 -20.86 6.10 2.32
N ASP A 59 -21.70 5.09 2.49
CA ASP A 59 -21.67 4.19 3.64
C ASP A 59 -20.35 3.42 3.71
N PHE A 60 -19.87 2.94 2.59
CA PHE A 60 -18.59 2.23 2.49
C PHE A 60 -17.42 3.13 2.88
N GLU A 61 -17.38 4.37 2.38
CA GLU A 61 -16.35 5.34 2.76
C GLU A 61 -16.39 5.67 4.25
N ALA A 62 -17.59 5.87 4.81
CA ALA A 62 -17.76 6.16 6.23
C ALA A 62 -17.27 5.01 7.11
N MET A 63 -17.57 3.76 6.72
CA MET A 63 -17.14 2.56 7.44
C MET A 63 -15.63 2.32 7.32
N MET A 64 -15.07 2.53 6.12
CA MET A 64 -13.67 2.19 5.82
C MET A 64 -12.68 3.32 6.13
N GLY A 65 -13.14 4.57 6.26
CA GLY A 65 -12.28 5.73 6.47
C GLY A 65 -11.26 5.56 7.61
N PRO A 66 -11.66 5.15 8.83
CA PRO A 66 -10.72 4.92 9.92
C PRO A 66 -9.71 3.79 9.63
N LYS A 67 -10.12 2.76 8.91
CA LYS A 67 -9.23 1.65 8.51
C LYS A 67 -8.22 2.11 7.47
N VAL A 68 -8.68 2.84 6.45
CA VAL A 68 -7.82 3.42 5.41
C VAL A 68 -6.78 4.33 6.04
N ALA A 69 -7.18 5.20 6.97
CA ALA A 69 -6.26 6.08 7.68
C ALA A 69 -5.16 5.31 8.43
N ARG A 70 -5.51 4.20 9.09
CA ARG A 70 -4.53 3.34 9.77
C ARG A 70 -3.57 2.67 8.79
N TRP A 71 -4.08 2.14 7.68
CA TRP A 71 -3.22 1.52 6.65
C TRP A 71 -2.26 2.53 6.05
N CYS A 72 -2.74 3.72 5.71
CA CYS A 72 -1.90 4.81 5.21
C CYS A 72 -0.82 5.19 6.21
N ALA A 73 -1.17 5.34 7.49
CA ALA A 73 -0.20 5.68 8.54
C ALA A 73 0.90 4.61 8.68
N THR A 74 0.53 3.33 8.61
CA THR A 74 1.48 2.22 8.65
C THR A 74 2.43 2.23 7.46
N ILE A 75 1.91 2.47 6.26
CA ILE A 75 2.69 2.56 5.03
C ILE A 75 3.62 3.79 5.07
N ASP A 76 3.13 4.94 5.48
CA ASP A 76 3.92 6.18 5.59
C ASP A 76 5.07 6.02 6.58
N ARG A 77 4.84 5.34 7.70
CA ARG A 77 5.89 5.02 8.66
C ARG A 77 7.00 4.17 8.03
N ALA A 78 6.63 3.17 7.25
CA ALA A 78 7.60 2.33 6.55
C ALA A 78 8.40 3.16 5.53
N TYR A 79 7.76 4.01 4.75
CA TYR A 79 8.46 4.92 3.83
C TYR A 79 9.41 5.88 4.55
N SER A 80 9.01 6.43 5.69
CA SER A 80 9.88 7.29 6.50
C SER A 80 11.12 6.58 7.00
N ILE A 81 11.01 5.30 7.34
CA ILE A 81 12.17 4.47 7.73
C ILE A 81 13.11 4.27 6.54
N LEU A 82 12.57 4.06 5.34
CA LEU A 82 13.37 3.81 4.15
C LEU A 82 14.08 5.06 3.63
N TYR A 83 13.36 6.17 3.53
CA TYR A 83 13.82 7.38 2.82
C TYR A 83 13.84 8.64 3.67
N GLY A 84 13.34 8.60 4.91
CA GLY A 84 13.13 9.78 5.73
C GLY A 84 11.88 10.56 5.34
N GLU A 85 11.53 11.55 6.16
CA GLU A 85 10.35 12.39 5.93
C GLU A 85 10.50 13.27 4.68
N ASP A 86 11.71 13.74 4.41
CA ASP A 86 12.04 14.62 3.29
C ASP A 86 12.66 13.88 2.08
N TRP A 87 12.63 12.56 2.08
CA TRP A 87 13.22 11.71 1.02
C TRP A 87 14.75 11.83 0.88
N ASP A 88 15.43 12.36 1.86
CA ASP A 88 16.89 12.60 1.87
C ASP A 88 17.60 11.90 3.03
N SER A 89 16.93 11.05 3.74
CA SER A 89 17.48 10.31 4.89
C SER A 89 17.01 8.85 4.90
N GLY A 90 16.91 8.22 6.07
CA GLY A 90 16.52 6.83 6.22
C GLY A 90 17.60 5.85 5.81
N ILE A 91 17.26 4.58 5.68
CA ILE A 91 18.25 3.54 5.35
C ILE A 91 18.82 3.69 3.94
N ALA A 92 18.11 4.37 3.03
CA ALA A 92 18.65 4.70 1.71
C ALA A 92 19.94 5.49 1.79
N CYS A 93 20.07 6.39 2.77
CA CYS A 93 21.29 7.17 3.02
C CYS A 93 22.24 6.49 4.01
N GLU A 94 21.69 5.83 5.03
CA GLU A 94 22.50 5.22 6.11
C GLU A 94 23.16 3.89 5.72
N LEU A 95 22.49 3.09 4.89
CA LEU A 95 23.05 1.85 4.35
C LEU A 95 23.31 1.99 2.85
N SER A 96 22.31 1.80 2.04
CA SER A 96 22.36 2.04 0.60
C SER A 96 20.96 2.14 0.01
N MET A 97 20.85 2.74 -1.16
CA MET A 97 19.62 2.78 -1.93
C MET A 97 19.10 1.38 -2.27
N SER A 98 20.00 0.44 -2.54
CA SER A 98 19.64 -0.96 -2.83
C SER A 98 18.92 -1.64 -1.67
N HIS A 99 19.34 -1.41 -0.42
CA HIS A 99 18.65 -1.92 0.76
C HIS A 99 17.23 -1.37 0.87
N ALA A 100 17.08 -0.06 0.67
CA ALA A 100 15.77 0.60 0.72
C ALA A 100 14.84 0.11 -0.41
N GLU A 101 15.32 0.04 -1.64
CA GLU A 101 14.54 -0.43 -2.79
C GLU A 101 14.06 -1.87 -2.64
N VAL A 102 14.90 -2.76 -2.10
CA VAL A 102 14.52 -4.15 -1.85
C VAL A 102 13.35 -4.23 -0.86
N LEU A 103 13.41 -3.50 0.25
CA LEU A 103 12.32 -3.48 1.22
C LEU A 103 11.05 -2.83 0.65
N GLU A 104 11.18 -1.74 -0.09
CA GLU A 104 10.06 -1.10 -0.77
C GLU A 104 9.36 -2.06 -1.73
N CYS A 105 10.12 -2.71 -2.62
CA CYS A 105 9.56 -3.63 -3.60
C CYS A 105 8.81 -4.80 -2.94
N ILE A 106 9.41 -5.44 -1.94
CA ILE A 106 8.83 -6.62 -1.30
C ILE A 106 7.62 -6.26 -0.44
N TYR A 107 7.74 -5.22 0.40
CA TYR A 107 6.75 -4.94 1.45
C TYR A 107 5.75 -3.85 1.09
N LEU A 108 6.15 -2.83 0.34
CA LEU A 108 5.26 -1.72 -0.01
C LEU A 108 4.64 -1.87 -1.40
N GLN A 109 5.39 -2.40 -2.36
CA GLN A 109 4.88 -2.69 -3.71
C GLN A 109 4.41 -4.14 -3.86
N ARG A 110 4.53 -4.96 -2.83
CA ARG A 110 4.05 -6.35 -2.75
C ARG A 110 4.60 -7.26 -3.86
N MET A 111 5.82 -7.03 -4.27
CA MET A 111 6.48 -7.85 -5.27
C MET A 111 6.96 -9.17 -4.70
N SER A 112 6.98 -10.21 -5.53
CA SER A 112 7.68 -11.46 -5.23
C SER A 112 9.19 -11.27 -5.23
N LEU A 113 9.94 -12.23 -4.71
CA LEU A 113 11.40 -12.21 -4.78
C LEU A 113 11.93 -12.16 -6.21
N PRO A 114 11.42 -12.98 -7.17
CA PRO A 114 11.83 -12.86 -8.56
C PRO A 114 11.52 -11.51 -9.19
N GLN A 115 10.35 -10.95 -8.94
CA GLN A 115 9.97 -9.62 -9.44
C GLN A 115 10.88 -8.52 -8.88
N THR A 116 11.18 -8.58 -7.58
CA THR A 116 12.10 -7.64 -6.93
C THR A 116 13.50 -7.75 -7.53
N ALA A 117 14.01 -8.96 -7.68
CA ALA A 117 15.33 -9.21 -8.29
C ALA A 117 15.44 -8.61 -9.69
N ALA A 118 14.41 -8.79 -10.52
CA ALA A 118 14.36 -8.22 -11.86
C ALA A 118 14.36 -6.68 -11.83
N LYS A 119 13.59 -6.09 -10.92
CA LYS A 119 13.48 -4.62 -10.82
C LYS A 119 14.75 -3.95 -10.32
N VAL A 120 15.39 -4.51 -9.30
CA VAL A 120 16.60 -3.94 -8.70
C VAL A 120 17.89 -4.39 -9.40
N HIS A 121 17.79 -5.26 -10.39
CA HIS A 121 18.92 -5.82 -11.16
C HIS A 121 19.94 -6.58 -10.30
N TRP A 122 19.48 -7.29 -9.28
CA TRP A 122 20.26 -8.19 -8.43
C TRP A 122 19.72 -9.63 -8.55
N GLY A 123 20.56 -10.59 -8.21
CA GLY A 123 20.10 -11.98 -8.05
C GLY A 123 19.23 -12.16 -6.81
N ILE A 124 18.40 -13.21 -6.79
CA ILE A 124 17.50 -13.50 -5.66
C ILE A 124 18.27 -13.66 -4.35
N ASN A 125 19.42 -14.31 -4.37
CA ASN A 125 20.24 -14.48 -3.17
C ASN A 125 20.72 -13.14 -2.62
N ARG A 126 21.14 -12.23 -3.49
CA ARG A 126 21.55 -10.88 -3.07
C ARG A 126 20.37 -10.07 -2.52
N VAL A 127 19.19 -10.19 -3.11
CA VAL A 127 17.96 -9.57 -2.60
C VAL A 127 17.67 -10.05 -1.17
N CYS A 128 17.77 -11.34 -0.91
CA CYS A 128 17.59 -11.90 0.42
C CYS A 128 18.65 -11.42 1.42
N GLU A 129 19.90 -11.28 0.99
CA GLU A 129 20.96 -10.72 1.83
C GLU A 129 20.69 -9.26 2.18
N LEU A 130 20.36 -8.43 1.19
CA LEU A 130 20.04 -7.01 1.38
C LEU A 130 18.87 -6.83 2.36
N ARG A 131 17.83 -7.63 2.25
CA ARG A 131 16.71 -7.64 3.18
C ARG A 131 17.16 -7.95 4.60
N ARG A 132 17.95 -9.00 4.77
CA ARG A 132 18.45 -9.43 6.08
C ARG A 132 19.34 -8.39 6.72
N GLU A 133 20.26 -7.82 5.94
CA GLU A 133 21.15 -6.75 6.39
C GLU A 133 20.38 -5.51 6.85
N ALA A 134 19.37 -5.10 6.08
CA ALA A 134 18.53 -3.95 6.42
C ALA A 134 17.77 -4.16 7.73
N PHE A 135 17.15 -5.31 7.92
CA PHE A 135 16.44 -5.61 9.16
C PHE A 135 17.38 -5.71 10.36
N ALA A 136 18.54 -6.34 10.21
CA ALA A 136 19.54 -6.41 11.27
C ALA A 136 20.04 -5.02 11.67
N TYR A 137 20.24 -4.14 10.71
CA TYR A 137 20.63 -2.75 10.96
C TYR A 137 19.56 -1.99 11.75
N LEU A 138 18.31 -2.04 11.30
CA LEU A 138 17.19 -1.37 11.96
C LEU A 138 16.95 -1.87 13.38
N ASP A 139 16.98 -3.19 13.59
CA ASP A 139 16.80 -3.79 14.91
C ASP A 139 17.92 -3.38 15.88
N ARG A 140 19.14 -3.29 15.39
CA ARG A 140 20.29 -2.83 16.18
C ARG A 140 20.13 -1.35 16.56
N ARG A 141 19.77 -0.52 15.59
CA ARG A 141 19.55 0.92 15.81
C ARG A 141 18.44 1.18 16.82
N TRP A 142 17.32 0.48 16.70
CA TRP A 142 16.20 0.65 17.60
C TRP A 142 16.52 0.21 19.03
N ARG A 143 17.30 -0.85 19.19
CA ARG A 143 17.78 -1.26 20.53
C ARG A 143 18.69 -0.21 21.17
N GLN A 144 19.47 0.51 20.38
CA GLN A 144 20.35 1.57 20.88
C GLN A 144 19.59 2.84 21.26
N GLN A 145 18.44 3.08 20.68
CA GLN A 145 17.59 4.23 20.96
C GLN A 145 16.58 3.99 22.10
N ALA A 146 16.41 2.77 22.52
CA ALA A 146 15.46 2.40 23.56
C ALA A 146 16.00 2.73 24.98
#